data_adb53d9a45863a749fb3acd99f7b9640
#
_entry.id   adb53d9a45863a749fb3acd99f7b9640
#
_cell.length_a   1.000
_cell.length_b   1.000
_cell.length_c   1.000
_cell.angle_alpha   90.00
_cell.angle_beta   90.00
_cell.angle_gamma   90.00
#
_symmetry.space_group_name_H-M   'P 1'
#
loop_
_entity.id
_entity.type
_entity.pdbx_description
1 polymer ?
#
loop_
_entity_poly.entity_id
_entity_poly.type
_entity_poly.pdbx_seq_one_letter_code
_entity_poly.pdbx_strand_id
1 'polypeptide(L)'
;MKTLSLILLLLSLSANSSDLSAPQVAIQKYFEYFNAKDIDSLNNASGQPFTLINGGRIIKWNKYGDSVDFGGLESSGWAYSRIHQNELVYEDDMTAMVNINFSRYDSADAVISTSDVIYLLVYRDGAWKLKSGFVNGNLTLGK
;
A
#
# COMPACT_ATOMS: atom_id res chain seq x y z
N MET A 1 -53.57 -7.40 -36.76
CA MET A 1 -52.84 -6.62 -35.74
C MET A 1 -51.58 -7.40 -35.39
N LYS A 2 -50.40 -6.92 -35.83
CA LYS A 2 -49.11 -7.58 -35.57
C LYS A 2 -48.47 -6.87 -34.38
N THR A 3 -48.36 -7.57 -33.24
CA THR A 3 -47.66 -7.09 -32.05
C THR A 3 -46.17 -7.29 -32.26
N LEU A 4 -45.43 -6.16 -32.34
CA LEU A 4 -44.00 -6.12 -32.45
C LEU A 4 -43.40 -6.25 -31.03
N SER A 5 -42.80 -7.41 -30.70
CA SER A 5 -42.15 -7.65 -29.43
C SER A 5 -40.73 -7.06 -29.47
N LEU A 6 -40.52 -5.98 -28.73
CA LEU A 6 -39.21 -5.33 -28.59
C LEU A 6 -38.38 -6.08 -27.54
N ILE A 7 -37.41 -6.89 -27.98
CA ILE A 7 -36.46 -7.55 -27.11
C ILE A 7 -35.39 -6.54 -26.74
N LEU A 8 -35.42 -6.06 -25.49
CA LEU A 8 -34.41 -5.18 -24.93
C LEU A 8 -33.20 -6.04 -24.51
N LEU A 9 -32.14 -6.00 -25.31
CA LEU A 9 -30.89 -6.69 -25.01
C LEU A 9 -30.09 -5.84 -23.97
N LEU A 10 -30.18 -6.24 -22.71
CA LEU A 10 -29.35 -5.68 -21.64
C LEU A 10 -27.91 -6.21 -21.79
N LEU A 11 -27.04 -5.41 -22.39
CA LEU A 11 -25.60 -5.63 -22.32
C LEU A 11 -25.13 -5.31 -20.87
N SER A 12 -24.96 -6.34 -20.07
CA SER A 12 -24.23 -6.23 -18.81
C SER A 12 -22.74 -6.00 -19.13
N LEU A 13 -22.28 -4.75 -19.01
CA LEU A 13 -20.85 -4.47 -18.91
C LEU A 13 -20.36 -5.05 -17.57
N SER A 14 -19.79 -6.25 -17.61
CA SER A 14 -18.97 -6.75 -16.52
C SER A 14 -17.71 -5.90 -16.51
N ALA A 15 -17.61 -4.95 -15.58
CA ALA A 15 -16.36 -4.33 -15.24
C ALA A 15 -15.45 -5.45 -14.67
N ASN A 16 -14.46 -5.89 -15.43
CA ASN A 16 -13.38 -6.70 -14.93
C ASN A 16 -12.57 -5.85 -13.95
N SER A 17 -12.95 -5.88 -12.67
CA SER A 17 -12.02 -5.59 -11.61
C SER A 17 -11.03 -6.76 -11.63
N SER A 18 -9.81 -6.54 -12.13
CA SER A 18 -8.74 -7.52 -11.98
C SER A 18 -8.57 -7.77 -10.48
N ASP A 19 -8.84 -9.00 -10.04
CA ASP A 19 -8.66 -9.37 -8.65
C ASP A 19 -7.19 -9.17 -8.29
N LEU A 20 -6.94 -8.43 -7.19
CA LEU A 20 -5.60 -8.19 -6.70
C LEU A 20 -4.96 -9.51 -6.24
N SER A 21 -3.67 -9.69 -6.50
CA SER A 21 -2.90 -10.81 -5.95
C SER A 21 -2.75 -10.71 -4.43
N ALA A 22 -2.43 -11.81 -3.77
CA ALA A 22 -2.24 -11.83 -2.32
C ALA A 22 -1.18 -10.83 -1.81
N PRO A 23 -0.02 -10.61 -2.47
CA PRO A 23 0.92 -9.55 -2.12
C PRO A 23 0.32 -8.14 -2.23
N GLN A 24 -0.48 -7.86 -3.26
CA GLN A 24 -1.14 -6.56 -3.42
C GLN A 24 -2.17 -6.31 -2.32
N VAL A 25 -2.92 -7.34 -1.92
CA VAL A 25 -3.86 -7.28 -0.78
C VAL A 25 -3.11 -7.02 0.53
N ALA A 26 -1.94 -7.65 0.73
CA ALA A 26 -1.12 -7.40 1.92
C ALA A 26 -0.68 -5.93 2.02
N ILE A 27 -0.32 -5.29 0.89
CA ILE A 27 -0.01 -3.85 0.85
C ILE A 27 -1.24 -2.99 1.18
N GLN A 28 -2.42 -3.32 0.66
CA GLN A 28 -3.63 -2.58 1.02
C GLN A 28 -3.90 -2.61 2.52
N LYS A 29 -3.81 -3.79 3.14
CA LYS A 29 -3.95 -3.94 4.59
C LYS A 29 -2.90 -3.16 5.37
N TYR A 30 -1.66 -3.15 4.89
CA TYR A 30 -0.61 -2.33 5.49
C TYR A 30 -1.00 -0.85 5.50
N PHE A 31 -1.54 -0.30 4.41
CA PHE A 31 -2.02 1.08 4.37
C PHE A 31 -3.22 1.33 5.29
N GLU A 32 -4.13 0.38 5.43
CA GLU A 32 -5.24 0.44 6.39
C GLU A 32 -4.71 0.52 7.84
N TYR A 33 -3.75 -0.34 8.21
CA TYR A 33 -3.12 -0.31 9.53
C TYR A 33 -2.34 0.99 9.78
N PHE A 34 -1.67 1.49 8.75
CA PHE A 34 -0.94 2.75 8.83
C PHE A 34 -1.90 3.93 9.08
N ASN A 35 -2.99 4.01 8.34
CA ASN A 35 -4.02 5.03 8.53
C ASN A 35 -4.71 4.93 9.91
N ALA A 36 -4.88 3.71 10.41
CA ALA A 36 -5.40 3.46 11.75
C ALA A 36 -4.36 3.69 12.87
N LYS A 37 -3.08 3.93 12.53
CA LYS A 37 -1.95 4.06 13.47
C LYS A 37 -1.77 2.81 14.35
N ASP A 38 -2.15 1.65 13.82
CA ASP A 38 -2.09 0.37 14.52
C ASP A 38 -0.69 -0.24 14.42
N ILE A 39 0.16 0.12 15.37
CA ILE A 39 1.57 -0.31 15.43
C ILE A 39 1.69 -1.83 15.54
N ASP A 40 0.82 -2.49 16.30
CA ASP A 40 0.89 -3.94 16.47
C ASP A 40 0.58 -4.68 15.17
N SER A 41 -0.46 -4.26 14.45
CA SER A 41 -0.79 -4.80 13.13
C SER A 41 0.29 -4.49 12.10
N LEU A 42 0.89 -3.30 12.12
CA LEU A 42 2.03 -2.93 11.25
C LEU A 42 3.25 -3.80 11.51
N ASN A 43 3.59 -4.06 12.78
CA ASN A 43 4.68 -4.97 13.14
C ASN A 43 4.42 -6.40 12.65
N ASN A 44 3.17 -6.87 12.77
CA ASN A 44 2.78 -8.21 12.32
C ASN A 44 2.73 -8.33 10.78
N ALA A 45 2.36 -7.27 10.08
CA ALA A 45 2.32 -7.21 8.63
C ALA A 45 3.70 -7.04 7.98
N SER A 46 4.74 -6.77 8.77
CA SER A 46 6.09 -6.48 8.29
C SER A 46 7.08 -7.57 8.70
N GLY A 47 8.04 -7.84 7.81
CA GLY A 47 9.16 -8.73 8.13
C GLY A 47 10.18 -8.04 9.04
N GLN A 48 10.74 -8.78 9.98
CA GLN A 48 11.79 -8.30 10.88
C GLN A 48 13.15 -8.82 10.40
N PRO A 49 14.18 -7.96 10.32
CA PRO A 49 14.13 -6.50 10.39
C PRO A 49 13.41 -5.90 9.16
N PHE A 50 12.85 -4.70 9.34
CA PHE A 50 12.32 -3.88 8.25
C PHE A 50 13.40 -2.93 7.72
N THR A 51 13.41 -2.71 6.40
CA THR A 51 14.41 -1.87 5.74
C THR A 51 13.74 -0.83 4.84
N LEU A 52 14.22 0.39 4.87
CA LEU A 52 13.86 1.45 3.94
C LEU A 52 15.08 1.90 3.16
N ILE A 53 14.96 1.98 1.84
CA ILE A 53 16.00 2.48 0.94
C ILE A 53 15.50 3.78 0.34
N ASN A 54 16.19 4.87 0.64
CA ASN A 54 15.81 6.21 0.22
C ASN A 54 17.04 7.08 -0.01
N GLY A 55 17.12 7.74 -1.16
CA GLY A 55 18.20 8.67 -1.49
C GLY A 55 19.60 8.07 -1.40
N GLY A 56 19.77 6.79 -1.77
CA GLY A 56 21.04 6.06 -1.67
C GLY A 56 21.39 5.60 -0.23
N ARG A 57 20.52 5.85 0.75
CA ARG A 57 20.69 5.42 2.13
C ARG A 57 19.87 4.17 2.38
N ILE A 58 20.43 3.24 3.15
CA ILE A 58 19.75 2.03 3.64
C ILE A 58 19.58 2.21 5.14
N ILE A 59 18.32 2.26 5.60
CA ILE A 59 17.97 2.39 7.00
C ILE A 59 17.28 1.10 7.43
N LYS A 60 17.63 0.58 8.57
CA LYS A 60 17.16 -0.70 9.08
C LYS A 60 16.66 -0.55 10.52
N TRP A 61 15.49 -1.13 10.80
CA TRP A 61 14.91 -1.22 12.13
C TRP A 61 14.60 -2.67 12.49
N ASN A 62 14.65 -2.99 13.76
CA ASN A 62 14.32 -4.35 14.24
C ASN A 62 12.83 -4.65 14.02
N LYS A 63 11.98 -3.67 14.26
CA LYS A 63 10.52 -3.74 14.01
C LYS A 63 10.08 -2.55 13.18
N TYR A 64 8.98 -2.72 12.44
CA TYR A 64 8.40 -1.63 11.66
C TYR A 64 8.04 -0.42 12.55
N GLY A 65 7.41 -0.65 13.69
CA GLY A 65 7.01 0.40 14.62
C GLY A 65 8.16 1.31 15.10
N ASP A 66 9.40 0.81 15.10
CA ASP A 66 10.57 1.61 15.42
C ASP A 66 10.89 2.64 14.33
N SER A 67 10.36 2.47 13.11
CA SER A 67 10.59 3.34 11.96
C SER A 67 9.65 4.53 11.89
N VAL A 68 8.46 4.45 12.49
CA VAL A 68 7.40 5.42 12.33
C VAL A 68 7.19 6.27 13.58
N ASP A 69 6.94 7.56 13.36
CA ASP A 69 6.49 8.52 14.38
C ASP A 69 5.19 9.17 13.90
N PHE A 70 4.06 8.62 14.34
CA PHE A 70 2.75 9.16 13.97
C PHE A 70 2.51 10.58 14.51
N GLY A 71 3.06 10.90 15.70
CA GLY A 71 2.98 12.26 16.23
C GLY A 71 3.71 13.27 15.35
N GLY A 72 4.90 12.92 14.86
CA GLY A 72 5.65 13.73 13.90
C GLY A 72 4.93 13.88 12.56
N LEU A 73 4.30 12.80 12.05
CA LEU A 73 3.49 12.87 10.83
C LEU A 73 2.28 13.79 10.99
N GLU A 74 1.52 13.65 12.08
CA GLU A 74 0.36 14.52 12.38
C GLU A 74 0.77 15.98 12.56
N SER A 75 1.90 16.23 13.22
CA SER A 75 2.45 17.58 13.37
C SER A 75 2.84 18.23 12.03
N SER A 76 3.18 17.41 11.03
CA SER A 76 3.45 17.87 9.65
C SER A 76 2.17 18.00 8.79
N GLY A 77 0.99 17.77 9.37
CA GLY A 77 -0.31 17.90 8.72
C GLY A 77 -0.91 16.60 8.17
N TRP A 78 -0.21 15.45 8.28
CA TRP A 78 -0.73 14.19 7.78
C TRP A 78 -1.97 13.72 8.56
N ALA A 79 -3.02 13.35 7.84
CA ALA A 79 -4.20 12.73 8.39
C ALA A 79 -4.40 11.28 7.91
N TYR A 80 -4.16 11.03 6.64
CA TYR A 80 -4.25 9.69 6.04
C TYR A 80 -3.48 9.59 4.72
N SER A 81 -3.32 8.35 4.25
CA SER A 81 -2.70 8.04 2.94
C SER A 81 -3.66 7.25 2.08
N ARG A 82 -3.61 7.46 0.75
CA ARG A 82 -4.43 6.74 -0.22
C ARG A 82 -3.57 6.24 -1.36
N ILE A 83 -3.72 4.95 -1.70
CA ILE A 83 -3.10 4.33 -2.85
C ILE A 83 -3.86 4.75 -4.12
N HIS A 84 -3.12 5.16 -5.15
CA HIS A 84 -3.64 5.44 -6.48
C HIS A 84 -3.32 4.30 -7.45
N GLN A 85 -2.14 3.68 -7.30
CA GLN A 85 -1.69 2.57 -8.13
C GLN A 85 -1.10 1.47 -7.25
N ASN A 86 -1.49 0.24 -7.51
CA ASN A 86 -1.01 -0.97 -6.83
C ASN A 86 -0.74 -2.03 -7.90
N GLU A 87 0.51 -2.11 -8.35
CA GLU A 87 0.93 -2.93 -9.48
C GLU A 87 1.87 -4.04 -9.04
N LEU A 88 1.49 -5.30 -9.31
CA LEU A 88 2.36 -6.44 -9.11
C LEU A 88 3.43 -6.46 -10.21
N VAL A 89 4.71 -6.34 -9.80
CA VAL A 89 5.85 -6.35 -10.71
C VAL A 89 6.42 -7.77 -10.85
N TYR A 90 6.48 -8.51 -9.73
CA TYR A 90 7.00 -9.87 -9.67
C TYR A 90 6.38 -10.63 -8.51
N GLU A 91 6.17 -11.93 -8.70
CA GLU A 91 5.75 -12.86 -7.66
C GLU A 91 6.27 -14.26 -7.94
N ASP A 92 6.82 -14.90 -6.93
CA ASP A 92 7.03 -16.36 -6.84
C ASP A 92 6.41 -16.88 -5.53
N ASP A 93 6.66 -18.14 -5.17
CA ASP A 93 6.06 -18.78 -4.00
C ASP A 93 6.43 -18.09 -2.66
N MET A 94 7.56 -17.36 -2.61
CA MET A 94 8.14 -16.85 -1.37
C MET A 94 8.47 -15.36 -1.41
N THR A 95 8.48 -14.74 -2.59
CA THR A 95 8.94 -13.36 -2.78
C THR A 95 8.03 -12.62 -3.75
N ALA A 96 7.73 -11.37 -3.46
CA ALA A 96 6.98 -10.50 -4.36
C ALA A 96 7.55 -9.08 -4.38
N MET A 97 7.31 -8.40 -5.50
CA MET A 97 7.64 -6.99 -5.71
C MET A 97 6.39 -6.28 -6.20
N VAL A 98 6.01 -5.22 -5.49
CA VAL A 98 4.81 -4.42 -5.79
C VAL A 98 5.18 -2.95 -5.91
N ASN A 99 4.78 -2.32 -7.00
CA ASN A 99 4.94 -0.89 -7.23
C ASN A 99 3.69 -0.14 -6.79
N ILE A 100 3.88 0.85 -5.92
CA ILE A 100 2.80 1.65 -5.33
C ILE A 100 3.02 3.11 -5.65
N ASN A 101 1.99 3.77 -6.17
CA ASN A 101 1.86 5.23 -6.14
C ASN A 101 0.81 5.60 -5.10
N PHE A 102 1.12 6.50 -4.18
CA PHE A 102 0.19 6.95 -3.16
C PHE A 102 0.38 8.42 -2.81
N SER A 103 -0.67 9.04 -2.28
CA SER A 103 -0.61 10.39 -1.74
C SER A 103 -0.93 10.41 -0.25
N ARG A 104 -0.33 11.36 0.43
CA ARG A 104 -0.68 11.78 1.79
C ARG A 104 -1.60 12.97 1.74
N TYR A 105 -2.57 12.98 2.63
CA TYR A 105 -3.61 14.01 2.73
C TYR A 105 -3.65 14.60 4.13
N ASP A 106 -4.02 15.86 4.19
CA ASP A 106 -4.37 16.52 5.45
C ASP A 106 -5.85 16.28 5.83
N SER A 107 -6.29 16.83 6.96
CA SER A 107 -7.67 16.69 7.44
C SER A 107 -8.71 17.44 6.59
N ALA A 108 -8.29 18.31 5.69
CA ALA A 108 -9.13 19.02 4.73
C ALA A 108 -9.14 18.34 3.34
N ASP A 109 -8.63 17.10 3.24
CA ASP A 109 -8.49 16.32 2.00
C ASP A 109 -7.56 16.96 0.94
N ALA A 110 -6.67 17.86 1.36
CA ALA A 110 -5.65 18.41 0.48
C ALA A 110 -4.44 17.46 0.41
N VAL A 111 -3.87 17.32 -0.80
CA VAL A 111 -2.67 16.51 -1.02
C VAL A 111 -1.46 17.23 -0.42
N ILE A 112 -0.77 16.57 0.51
CA ILE A 112 0.50 17.04 1.09
C ILE A 112 1.68 16.61 0.22
N SER A 113 1.69 15.34 -0.19
CA SER A 113 2.76 14.75 -1.00
C SER A 113 2.26 13.54 -1.77
N THR A 114 2.95 13.24 -2.87
CA THR A 114 2.76 12.00 -3.63
C THR A 114 4.11 11.30 -3.75
N SER A 115 4.12 9.99 -3.58
CA SER A 115 5.33 9.17 -3.58
C SER A 115 5.15 7.89 -4.39
N ASP A 116 6.24 7.45 -5.03
CA ASP A 116 6.36 6.14 -5.63
C ASP A 116 7.24 5.27 -4.73
N VAL A 117 6.79 4.07 -4.43
CA VAL A 117 7.50 3.11 -3.61
C VAL A 117 7.43 1.73 -4.23
N ILE A 118 8.57 1.07 -4.36
CA ILE A 118 8.61 -0.37 -4.65
C ILE A 118 8.74 -1.09 -3.31
N TYR A 119 7.72 -1.91 -2.98
CA TYR A 119 7.76 -2.77 -1.82
C TYR A 119 8.23 -4.17 -2.19
N LEU A 120 9.13 -4.72 -1.39
CA LEU A 120 9.54 -6.12 -1.43
C LEU A 120 8.83 -6.84 -0.29
N LEU A 121 8.14 -7.93 -0.64
CA LEU A 121 7.43 -8.78 0.31
C LEU A 121 8.06 -10.17 0.33
N VAL A 122 7.95 -10.82 1.48
CA VAL A 122 8.33 -12.23 1.66
C VAL A 122 7.16 -13.00 2.26
N TYR A 123 6.95 -14.23 1.80
CA TYR A 123 5.96 -15.12 2.40
C TYR A 123 6.59 -15.86 3.57
N ARG A 124 6.07 -15.62 4.78
CA ARG A 124 6.53 -16.25 6.03
C ARG A 124 5.36 -16.40 7.01
N ASP A 125 5.39 -17.49 7.76
CA ASP A 125 4.40 -17.76 8.82
C ASP A 125 2.95 -17.69 8.30
N GLY A 126 2.73 -18.21 7.08
CA GLY A 126 1.42 -18.28 6.45
C GLY A 126 0.89 -16.94 5.88
N ALA A 127 1.74 -15.91 5.74
CA ALA A 127 1.32 -14.61 5.23
C ALA A 127 2.44 -13.87 4.47
N TRP A 128 2.03 -13.00 3.55
CA TRP A 128 2.91 -12.04 2.92
C TRP A 128 3.27 -10.93 3.91
N LYS A 129 4.57 -10.70 4.09
CA LYS A 129 5.14 -9.70 5.00
C LYS A 129 5.90 -8.65 4.23
N LEU A 130 5.61 -7.38 4.51
CA LEU A 130 6.37 -6.25 3.98
C LEU A 130 7.80 -6.27 4.55
N LYS A 131 8.79 -6.48 3.69
CA LYS A 131 10.19 -6.64 4.12
C LYS A 131 11.02 -5.38 3.92
N SER A 132 10.79 -4.68 2.79
CA SER A 132 11.57 -3.50 2.43
C SER A 132 10.73 -2.55 1.58
N GLY A 133 10.99 -1.25 1.71
CA GLY A 133 10.51 -0.22 0.80
C GLY A 133 11.68 0.47 0.11
N PHE A 134 11.60 0.59 -1.21
CA PHE A 134 12.49 1.42 -2.02
C PHE A 134 11.71 2.65 -2.47
N VAL A 135 12.12 3.82 -1.98
CA VAL A 135 11.37 5.07 -2.14
C VAL A 135 12.03 5.98 -3.16
N ASN A 136 11.25 6.44 -4.11
CA ASN A 136 11.64 7.54 -4.99
C ASN A 136 11.19 8.86 -4.38
N GLY A 137 12.15 9.73 -4.02
CA GLY A 137 11.89 11.05 -3.42
C GLY A 137 12.12 11.12 -1.91
N ASN A 138 11.49 12.10 -1.27
CA ASN A 138 11.67 12.42 0.14
C ASN A 138 10.48 11.92 0.98
N LEU A 139 10.35 10.61 1.11
CA LEU A 139 9.37 10.05 2.04
C LEU A 139 9.96 9.98 3.45
N THR A 140 9.28 10.56 4.43
CA THR A 140 9.58 10.41 5.85
C THR A 140 8.48 9.59 6.54
N LEU A 141 8.83 8.87 7.59
CA LEU A 141 7.90 8.18 8.48
C LEU A 141 7.68 8.96 9.78
N GLY A 142 7.93 10.28 9.77
CA GLY A 142 7.74 11.18 10.89
C GLY A 142 8.99 11.41 11.73
N LYS A 143 10.10 10.75 11.37
CA LYS A 143 11.44 10.90 12.03
C LYS A 143 12.41 11.59 11.11
#